data_5073191361ca15a036e1348f3c7208c7
#
_entry.id   5073191361ca15a036e1348f3c7208c7
#
_cell.length_a   1.000
_cell.length_b   1.000
_cell.length_c   1.000
_cell.angle_alpha   90.00
_cell.angle_beta   90.00
_cell.angle_gamma   90.00
#
_symmetry.space_group_name_H-M   'P 1'
#
loop_
_entity.id
_entity.type
_entity.pdbx_description
1 polymer ?
#
loop_
_entity_poly.entity_id
_entity_poly.type
_entity_poly.pdbx_seq_one_letter_code
_entity_poly.pdbx_strand_id
1 'polypeptide(L)'
;MAFSNNQPSLLPTADALGDAELVARALGGDRWSRDVLYRRHAHYLLAIAMRLLSNRCEGEEVVQDAFVVGFEQLGTLRDPAALRSWLARIAVNLVRRHLRRGRLLRILGLDRSPDDATLAALAAPTLRPDDRAELALADRVLRRMPADLRIAWMLRRVEGLALAEVASTCACSLATAKRRIAAVDAEMNRHVSFREGVA
;
A
#
# COMPACT_ATOMS: atom_id res chain seq x y z
N MET A 1 -58.12 -1.04 13.05
CA MET A 1 -57.10 -1.52 12.09
C MET A 1 -56.01 -0.46 12.01
N ALA A 2 -54.91 -0.70 12.69
CA ALA A 2 -53.74 0.22 12.72
C ALA A 2 -52.78 -0.21 11.61
N PHE A 3 -52.62 0.64 10.60
CA PHE A 3 -51.57 0.46 9.57
C PHE A 3 -50.25 0.77 10.22
N SER A 4 -49.42 -0.27 10.42
CA SER A 4 -48.04 -0.17 10.86
C SER A 4 -47.26 0.57 9.78
N ASN A 5 -46.79 1.77 10.13
CA ASN A 5 -45.99 2.62 9.26
C ASN A 5 -44.59 1.99 9.15
N ASN A 6 -44.38 1.15 8.14
CA ASN A 6 -43.08 0.61 7.80
C ASN A 6 -42.29 1.72 7.05
N GLN A 7 -41.72 2.64 7.82
CA GLN A 7 -40.72 3.56 7.24
C GLN A 7 -39.52 2.74 6.81
N PRO A 8 -39.08 2.83 5.52
CA PRO A 8 -37.83 2.26 5.12
C PRO A 8 -36.71 2.96 5.94
N SER A 9 -36.02 2.20 6.75
CA SER A 9 -34.77 2.66 7.38
C SER A 9 -33.88 3.18 6.28
N LEU A 10 -33.79 4.50 6.12
CA LEU A 10 -32.80 5.15 5.25
C LEU A 10 -31.43 4.73 5.81
N LEU A 11 -30.78 3.78 5.13
CA LEU A 11 -29.41 3.45 5.44
C LEU A 11 -28.60 4.75 5.35
N PRO A 12 -27.83 5.12 6.38
CA PRO A 12 -27.05 6.34 6.34
C PRO A 12 -26.14 6.27 5.12
N THR A 13 -26.00 7.41 4.43
CA THR A 13 -25.07 7.50 3.29
C THR A 13 -23.69 7.12 3.75
N ALA A 14 -22.94 6.39 2.92
CA ALA A 14 -21.58 5.91 3.25
C ALA A 14 -20.63 7.01 3.74
N ASP A 15 -20.86 8.26 3.29
CA ASP A 15 -20.06 9.43 3.67
C ASP A 15 -20.45 10.03 5.04
N ALA A 16 -21.64 9.68 5.56
CA ALA A 16 -22.13 10.24 6.83
C ALA A 16 -21.50 9.58 8.07
N LEU A 17 -21.00 8.34 7.94
CA LEU A 17 -20.45 7.59 9.06
C LEU A 17 -18.91 7.64 9.08
N GLY A 18 -18.34 7.90 10.25
CA GLY A 18 -16.91 7.80 10.49
C GLY A 18 -16.41 6.35 10.54
N ASP A 19 -15.08 6.17 10.34
CA ASP A 19 -14.47 4.83 10.41
C ASP A 19 -14.74 4.13 11.76
N ALA A 20 -14.76 4.88 12.87
CA ALA A 20 -15.02 4.32 14.19
C ALA A 20 -16.40 3.64 14.29
N GLU A 21 -17.42 4.28 13.75
CA GLU A 21 -18.78 3.72 13.75
C GLU A 21 -18.90 2.54 12.78
N LEU A 22 -18.29 2.66 11.60
CA LEU A 22 -18.26 1.56 10.62
C LEU A 22 -17.53 0.33 11.17
N VAL A 23 -16.42 0.52 11.88
CA VAL A 23 -15.68 -0.56 12.57
C VAL A 23 -16.56 -1.22 13.62
N ALA A 24 -17.24 -0.45 14.48
CA ALA A 24 -18.14 -1.01 15.50
C ALA A 24 -19.25 -1.86 14.89
N ARG A 25 -19.89 -1.39 13.83
CA ARG A 25 -20.92 -2.13 13.10
C ARG A 25 -20.37 -3.38 12.40
N ALA A 26 -19.19 -3.27 11.77
CA ALA A 26 -18.53 -4.38 11.09
C ALA A 26 -18.14 -5.51 12.05
N LEU A 27 -17.76 -5.18 13.29
CA LEU A 27 -17.55 -6.14 14.39
C LEU A 27 -18.84 -6.86 14.80
N GLY A 28 -19.97 -6.16 14.73
CA GLY A 28 -21.30 -6.74 14.93
C GLY A 28 -21.80 -7.58 13.75
N GLY A 29 -20.99 -7.77 12.70
CA GLY A 29 -21.34 -8.59 11.52
C GLY A 29 -22.04 -7.84 10.40
N ASP A 30 -22.17 -6.51 10.48
CA ASP A 30 -22.79 -5.69 9.43
C ASP A 30 -21.96 -5.71 8.14
N ARG A 31 -22.50 -6.39 7.13
CA ARG A 31 -21.86 -6.53 5.81
C ARG A 31 -21.78 -5.20 5.07
N TRP A 32 -22.78 -4.34 5.20
CA TRP A 32 -22.79 -3.03 4.56
C TRP A 32 -21.62 -2.17 5.06
N SER A 33 -21.39 -2.12 6.38
CA SER A 33 -20.25 -1.39 6.95
C SER A 33 -18.90 -1.92 6.47
N ARG A 34 -18.76 -3.24 6.30
CA ARG A 34 -17.54 -3.85 5.71
C ARG A 34 -17.33 -3.42 4.25
N ASP A 35 -18.40 -3.39 3.45
CA ASP A 35 -18.36 -2.93 2.06
C ASP A 35 -17.96 -1.43 1.97
N VAL A 36 -18.51 -0.59 2.84
CA VAL A 36 -18.15 0.83 2.92
C VAL A 36 -16.67 1.00 3.29
N LEU A 37 -16.18 0.28 4.31
CA LEU A 37 -14.77 0.32 4.71
C LEU A 37 -13.86 -0.14 3.56
N TYR A 38 -14.25 -1.20 2.83
CA TYR A 38 -13.53 -1.66 1.66
C TYR A 38 -13.42 -0.56 0.61
N ARG A 39 -14.53 0.01 0.15
CA ARG A 39 -14.57 1.07 -0.88
C ARG A 39 -13.75 2.29 -0.47
N ARG A 40 -13.80 2.69 0.79
CA ARG A 40 -13.09 3.85 1.32
C ARG A 40 -11.57 3.68 1.33
N HIS A 41 -11.10 2.49 1.66
CA HIS A 41 -9.67 2.25 1.88
C HIS A 41 -8.98 1.44 0.78
N ALA A 42 -9.72 0.72 -0.10
CA ALA A 42 -9.15 -0.15 -1.12
C ALA A 42 -8.23 0.60 -2.10
N HIS A 43 -8.65 1.78 -2.56
CA HIS A 43 -7.85 2.58 -3.50
C HIS A 43 -6.49 2.98 -2.91
N TYR A 44 -6.46 3.38 -1.63
CA TYR A 44 -5.23 3.72 -0.94
C TYR A 44 -4.28 2.52 -0.80
N LEU A 45 -4.82 1.35 -0.39
CA LEU A 45 -4.02 0.13 -0.27
C LEU A 45 -3.51 -0.34 -1.63
N LEU A 46 -4.34 -0.22 -2.68
CA LEU A 46 -3.96 -0.58 -4.05
C LEU A 46 -2.81 0.31 -4.55
N ALA A 47 -2.86 1.60 -4.29
CA ALA A 47 -1.78 2.51 -4.65
C ALA A 47 -0.45 2.09 -4.02
N ILE A 48 -0.45 1.75 -2.71
CA ILE A 48 0.74 1.24 -2.02
C ILE A 48 1.22 -0.08 -2.64
N ALA A 49 0.32 -1.04 -2.82
CA ALA A 49 0.65 -2.37 -3.33
C ALA A 49 1.22 -2.30 -4.76
N MET A 50 0.58 -1.56 -5.66
CA MET A 50 1.03 -1.39 -7.04
C MET A 50 2.41 -0.76 -7.14
N ARG A 51 2.70 0.28 -6.34
CA ARG A 51 4.03 0.92 -6.31
C ARG A 51 5.12 0.00 -5.79
N LEU A 52 4.78 -0.92 -4.90
CA LEU A 52 5.73 -1.86 -4.32
C LEU A 52 5.94 -3.11 -5.17
N LEU A 53 4.90 -3.60 -5.83
CA LEU A 53 4.93 -4.83 -6.64
C LEU A 53 5.16 -4.54 -8.13
N SER A 54 4.80 -3.33 -8.60
CA SER A 54 4.83 -2.92 -10.01
C SER A 54 3.97 -3.82 -10.92
N ASN A 55 3.04 -4.56 -10.32
CA ASN A 55 2.12 -5.46 -11.01
C ASN A 55 0.71 -5.23 -10.46
N ARG A 56 -0.23 -4.92 -11.35
CA ARG A 56 -1.60 -4.58 -10.96
C ARG A 56 -2.35 -5.78 -10.40
N CYS A 57 -2.24 -6.93 -11.05
CA CYS A 57 -2.94 -8.14 -10.61
C CYS A 57 -2.47 -8.56 -9.21
N GLU A 58 -1.15 -8.58 -8.99
CA GLU A 58 -0.58 -8.86 -7.67
C GLU A 58 -0.98 -7.80 -6.61
N GLY A 59 -1.08 -6.54 -7.04
CA GLY A 59 -1.55 -5.46 -6.17
C GLY A 59 -3.01 -5.64 -5.74
N GLU A 60 -3.88 -6.00 -6.67
CA GLU A 60 -5.30 -6.29 -6.40
C GLU A 60 -5.47 -7.52 -5.50
N GLU A 61 -4.71 -8.59 -5.72
CA GLU A 61 -4.67 -9.78 -4.86
C GLU A 61 -4.26 -9.41 -3.43
N VAL A 62 -3.18 -8.65 -3.28
CA VAL A 62 -2.73 -8.17 -1.96
C VAL A 62 -3.79 -7.34 -1.25
N VAL A 63 -4.53 -6.50 -1.97
CA VAL A 63 -5.61 -5.70 -1.37
C VAL A 63 -6.75 -6.58 -0.90
N GLN A 64 -7.19 -7.55 -1.70
CA GLN A 64 -8.23 -8.50 -1.31
C GLN A 64 -7.82 -9.28 -0.05
N ASP A 65 -6.62 -9.84 -0.05
CA ASP A 65 -6.07 -10.56 1.10
C ASP A 65 -5.95 -9.67 2.33
N ALA A 66 -5.55 -8.40 2.16
CA ALA A 66 -5.44 -7.45 3.26
C ALA A 66 -6.78 -7.16 3.92
N PHE A 67 -7.86 -7.09 3.16
CA PHE A 67 -9.21 -6.94 3.73
C PHE A 67 -9.74 -8.23 4.36
N VAL A 68 -9.46 -9.40 3.78
CA VAL A 68 -9.81 -10.69 4.41
C VAL A 68 -9.15 -10.77 5.79
N VAL A 69 -7.83 -10.65 5.85
CA VAL A 69 -7.07 -10.66 7.12
C VAL A 69 -7.51 -9.53 8.05
N GLY A 70 -7.75 -8.33 7.49
CA GLY A 70 -8.20 -7.18 8.25
C GLY A 70 -9.55 -7.41 8.92
N PHE A 71 -10.55 -7.93 8.22
CA PHE A 71 -11.85 -8.20 8.80
C PHE A 71 -11.83 -9.37 9.80
N GLU A 72 -11.00 -10.38 9.60
CA GLU A 72 -10.78 -11.46 10.57
C GLU A 72 -10.16 -10.94 11.86
N GLN A 73 -9.24 -9.99 11.77
CA GLN A 73 -8.48 -9.43 12.88
C GLN A 73 -9.04 -8.08 13.39
N LEU A 74 -10.18 -7.62 12.89
CA LEU A 74 -10.73 -6.29 13.19
C LEU A 74 -10.89 -6.04 14.69
N GLY A 75 -11.23 -7.08 15.46
CA GLY A 75 -11.32 -7.01 16.92
C GLY A 75 -10.00 -6.73 17.65
N THR A 76 -8.87 -6.83 16.97
CA THR A 76 -7.55 -6.47 17.53
C THR A 76 -7.19 -5.00 17.33
N LEU A 77 -7.96 -4.26 16.55
CA LEU A 77 -7.79 -2.84 16.33
C LEU A 77 -8.19 -2.06 17.59
N ARG A 78 -7.19 -1.52 18.30
CA ARG A 78 -7.40 -0.80 19.57
C ARG A 78 -7.97 0.61 19.37
N ASP A 79 -7.56 1.26 18.30
CA ASP A 79 -7.97 2.63 17.96
C ASP A 79 -8.55 2.66 16.54
N PRO A 80 -9.86 2.84 16.39
CA PRO A 80 -10.51 2.93 15.08
C PRO A 80 -9.96 4.07 14.21
N ALA A 81 -9.46 5.16 14.79
CA ALA A 81 -8.84 6.24 14.03
C ALA A 81 -7.54 5.78 13.33
N ALA A 82 -6.90 4.74 13.82
CA ALA A 82 -5.73 4.13 13.22
C ALA A 82 -6.03 3.09 12.13
N LEU A 83 -7.32 2.88 11.75
CA LEU A 83 -7.73 1.83 10.80
C LEU A 83 -6.93 1.87 9.50
N ARG A 84 -6.79 3.04 8.89
CA ARG A 84 -6.07 3.21 7.62
C ARG A 84 -4.61 2.74 7.73
N SER A 85 -3.89 3.16 8.75
CA SER A 85 -2.49 2.77 8.97
C SER A 85 -2.36 1.30 9.38
N TRP A 86 -3.35 0.78 10.10
CA TRP A 86 -3.42 -0.61 10.49
C TRP A 86 -3.63 -1.54 9.28
N LEU A 87 -4.56 -1.21 8.37
CA LEU A 87 -4.75 -1.91 7.09
C LEU A 87 -3.49 -1.81 6.21
N ALA A 88 -2.86 -0.63 6.12
CA ALA A 88 -1.62 -0.46 5.38
C ALA A 88 -0.51 -1.37 5.91
N ARG A 89 -0.41 -1.57 7.24
CA ARG A 89 0.55 -2.51 7.85
C ARG A 89 0.27 -3.96 7.42
N ILE A 90 -0.99 -4.36 7.36
CA ILE A 90 -1.37 -5.70 6.87
C ILE A 90 -0.96 -5.85 5.41
N ALA A 91 -1.33 -4.90 4.54
CA ALA A 91 -0.98 -4.91 3.11
C ALA A 91 0.54 -4.95 2.89
N VAL A 92 1.32 -4.12 3.60
CA VAL A 92 2.79 -4.12 3.52
C VAL A 92 3.39 -5.47 3.95
N ASN A 93 2.84 -6.13 4.95
CA ASN A 93 3.30 -7.47 5.35
C ASN A 93 2.99 -8.53 4.28
N LEU A 94 1.86 -8.42 3.58
CA LEU A 94 1.52 -9.26 2.44
C LEU A 94 2.45 -9.01 1.25
N VAL A 95 2.67 -7.75 0.88
CA VAL A 95 3.66 -7.35 -0.14
C VAL A 95 5.05 -7.92 0.18
N ARG A 96 5.48 -7.83 1.43
CA ARG A 96 6.77 -8.36 1.88
C ARG A 96 6.88 -9.88 1.66
N ARG A 97 5.81 -10.63 1.94
CA ARG A 97 5.73 -12.07 1.66
C ARG A 97 5.80 -12.35 0.17
N HIS A 98 5.06 -11.58 -0.63
CA HIS A 98 5.04 -11.69 -2.10
C HIS A 98 6.44 -11.48 -2.70
N LEU A 99 7.11 -10.40 -2.30
CA LEU A 99 8.47 -10.10 -2.77
C LEU A 99 9.51 -11.15 -2.36
N ARG A 100 9.37 -11.74 -1.16
CA ARG A 100 10.25 -12.85 -0.73
C ARG A 100 10.03 -14.10 -1.57
N ARG A 101 8.77 -14.44 -1.85
CA ARG A 101 8.41 -15.59 -2.69
C ARG A 101 8.93 -15.41 -4.12
N GLY A 102 8.70 -14.24 -4.73
CA GLY A 102 9.19 -13.93 -6.07
C GLY A 102 10.73 -14.01 -6.16
N ARG A 103 11.44 -13.50 -5.12
CA ARG A 103 12.91 -13.65 -5.07
C ARG A 103 13.34 -15.13 -5.00
N LEU A 104 12.67 -15.94 -4.22
CA LEU A 104 12.98 -17.36 -4.11
C LEU A 104 12.74 -18.09 -5.43
N LEU A 105 11.62 -17.84 -6.10
CA LEU A 105 11.29 -18.43 -7.40
C LEU A 105 12.31 -18.05 -8.47
N ARG A 106 12.80 -16.80 -8.48
CA ARG A 106 13.89 -16.36 -9.37
C ARG A 106 15.19 -17.12 -9.13
N ILE A 107 15.58 -17.30 -7.86
CA ILE A 107 16.79 -18.04 -7.50
C ILE A 107 16.69 -19.49 -7.97
N LEU A 108 15.49 -20.08 -7.93
CA LEU A 108 15.22 -21.46 -8.36
C LEU A 108 14.98 -21.59 -9.86
N GLY A 109 15.03 -20.51 -10.65
CA GLY A 109 14.74 -20.51 -12.08
C GLY A 109 13.28 -20.82 -12.43
N LEU A 110 12.36 -20.70 -11.47
CA LEU A 110 10.93 -21.01 -11.59
C LEU A 110 10.08 -19.73 -11.82
N ASP A 111 10.73 -18.58 -11.98
CA ASP A 111 10.05 -17.30 -12.21
C ASP A 111 9.46 -17.28 -13.62
N ARG A 112 8.13 -17.30 -13.71
CA ARG A 112 7.34 -17.14 -14.93
C ARG A 112 6.67 -15.78 -14.99
N SER A 113 7.14 -14.80 -14.22
CA SER A 113 6.52 -13.49 -14.19
C SER A 113 6.65 -12.82 -15.57
N PRO A 114 5.55 -12.62 -16.30
CA PRO A 114 5.59 -11.81 -17.53
C PRO A 114 5.80 -10.37 -17.13
N ASP A 115 6.62 -9.67 -17.90
CA ASP A 115 6.88 -8.24 -17.89
C ASP A 115 6.35 -7.45 -16.69
N ASP A 116 7.24 -7.21 -15.78
CA ASP A 116 7.09 -6.22 -14.72
C ASP A 116 6.75 -4.85 -15.33
N ALA A 117 5.49 -4.44 -15.23
CA ALA A 117 5.11 -3.06 -15.54
C ALA A 117 6.03 -2.12 -14.72
N THR A 118 6.79 -1.27 -15.40
CA THR A 118 7.64 -0.30 -14.74
C THR A 118 6.80 0.78 -14.05
N LEU A 119 7.32 1.42 -12.99
CA LEU A 119 6.69 2.60 -12.38
C LEU A 119 6.37 3.66 -13.45
N ALA A 120 7.18 3.74 -14.51
CA ALA A 120 6.95 4.61 -15.65
C ALA A 120 5.68 4.26 -16.45
N ALA A 121 5.28 2.97 -16.50
CA ALA A 121 4.03 2.54 -17.13
C ALA A 121 2.80 2.82 -16.25
N LEU A 122 2.97 2.92 -14.94
CA LEU A 122 1.94 3.31 -13.97
C LEU A 122 1.79 4.84 -13.86
N ALA A 123 2.78 5.58 -14.36
CA ALA A 123 2.76 7.04 -14.39
C ALA A 123 1.77 7.55 -15.45
N ALA A 124 1.11 8.68 -15.17
CA ALA A 124 0.14 9.27 -16.08
C ALA A 124 0.73 9.47 -17.49
N PRO A 125 -0.06 9.27 -18.56
CA PRO A 125 0.39 9.44 -19.95
C PRO A 125 0.92 10.83 -20.29
N THR A 126 0.70 11.80 -19.41
CA THR A 126 1.08 13.21 -19.54
C THR A 126 2.54 13.52 -19.21
N LEU A 127 3.32 12.56 -18.71
CA LEU A 127 4.73 12.79 -18.38
C LEU A 127 5.59 12.94 -19.64
N ARG A 128 6.54 13.90 -19.59
CA ARG A 128 7.55 14.11 -20.63
C ARG A 128 8.43 12.85 -20.78
N PRO A 129 8.97 12.58 -21.98
CA PRO A 129 9.85 11.43 -22.22
C PRO A 129 11.05 11.35 -21.23
N ASP A 130 11.62 12.50 -20.89
CA ASP A 130 12.75 12.58 -19.96
C ASP A 130 12.36 12.17 -18.54
N ASP A 131 11.19 12.63 -18.07
CA ASP A 131 10.64 12.28 -16.74
C ASP A 131 10.35 10.77 -16.66
N ARG A 132 9.88 10.16 -17.76
CA ARG A 132 9.67 8.72 -17.85
C ARG A 132 10.96 7.93 -17.77
N ALA A 133 12.01 8.41 -18.44
CA ALA A 133 13.31 7.78 -18.39
C ALA A 133 13.92 7.82 -16.99
N GLU A 134 13.75 8.95 -16.28
CA GLU A 134 14.20 9.12 -14.91
C GLU A 134 13.42 8.21 -13.95
N LEU A 135 12.10 8.14 -14.08
CA LEU A 135 11.26 7.22 -13.29
C LEU A 135 11.64 5.76 -13.54
N ALA A 136 11.92 5.38 -14.79
CA ALA A 136 12.37 4.02 -15.12
C ALA A 136 13.73 3.69 -14.51
N LEU A 137 14.64 4.67 -14.44
CA LEU A 137 15.92 4.51 -13.76
C LEU A 137 15.73 4.36 -12.26
N ALA A 138 14.93 5.21 -11.65
CA ALA A 138 14.60 5.13 -10.22
C ALA A 138 13.97 3.78 -9.85
N ASP A 139 13.02 3.28 -10.66
CA ASP A 139 12.41 1.97 -10.48
C ASP A 139 13.44 0.83 -10.55
N ARG A 140 14.34 0.90 -11.51
CA ARG A 140 15.41 -0.10 -11.67
C ARG A 140 16.35 -0.13 -10.46
N VAL A 141 16.68 1.03 -9.90
CA VAL A 141 17.47 1.14 -8.67
C VAL A 141 16.72 0.52 -7.49
N LEU A 142 15.46 0.91 -7.31
CA LEU A 142 14.62 0.41 -6.22
C LEU A 142 14.42 -1.10 -6.27
N ARG A 143 14.23 -1.69 -7.46
CA ARG A 143 14.05 -3.15 -7.62
C ARG A 143 15.27 -3.96 -7.21
N ARG A 144 16.48 -3.40 -7.32
CA ARG A 144 17.72 -4.06 -6.90
C ARG A 144 17.92 -4.03 -5.39
N MET A 145 17.21 -3.13 -4.69
CA MET A 145 17.37 -2.96 -3.26
C MET A 145 16.56 -4.01 -2.46
N PRO A 146 16.99 -4.34 -1.24
CA PRO A 146 16.20 -5.16 -0.32
C PRO A 146 14.80 -4.60 -0.13
N ALA A 147 13.79 -5.48 -0.11
CA ALA A 147 12.37 -5.11 -0.02
C ALA A 147 12.08 -4.16 1.15
N ASP A 148 12.68 -4.40 2.32
CA ASP A 148 12.46 -3.58 3.51
C ASP A 148 12.96 -2.14 3.38
N LEU A 149 14.02 -1.91 2.60
CA LEU A 149 14.55 -0.58 2.28
C LEU A 149 13.58 0.14 1.33
N ARG A 150 13.22 -0.54 0.24
CA ARG A 150 12.28 -0.03 -0.77
C ARG A 150 10.94 0.34 -0.15
N ILE A 151 10.35 -0.53 0.66
CA ILE A 151 9.07 -0.29 1.33
C ILE A 151 9.13 0.95 2.21
N ALA A 152 10.14 1.06 3.10
CA ALA A 152 10.26 2.20 3.99
C ALA A 152 10.42 3.53 3.23
N TRP A 153 11.21 3.52 2.16
CA TRP A 153 11.45 4.68 1.32
C TRP A 153 10.17 5.10 0.56
N MET A 154 9.48 4.16 -0.07
CA MET A 154 8.24 4.43 -0.80
C MET A 154 7.16 5.02 0.11
N LEU A 155 6.95 4.44 1.30
CA LEU A 155 6.00 4.96 2.27
C LEU A 155 6.34 6.40 2.71
N ARG A 156 7.64 6.74 2.83
CA ARG A 156 8.07 8.06 3.23
C ARG A 156 8.03 9.08 2.11
N ARG A 157 8.62 8.74 0.95
CA ARG A 157 8.88 9.69 -0.15
C ARG A 157 7.73 9.82 -1.13
N VAL A 158 7.00 8.72 -1.34
CA VAL A 158 5.91 8.68 -2.33
C VAL A 158 4.55 8.83 -1.66
N GLU A 159 4.31 8.09 -0.55
CA GLU A 159 3.05 8.19 0.19
C GLU A 159 3.02 9.35 1.20
N GLY A 160 4.15 9.99 1.47
CA GLY A 160 4.24 11.14 2.37
C GLY A 160 4.04 10.82 3.86
N LEU A 161 4.05 9.53 4.28
CA LEU A 161 3.81 9.15 5.66
C LEU A 161 4.84 9.78 6.61
N ALA A 162 4.39 10.17 7.80
CA ALA A 162 5.30 10.60 8.86
C ALA A 162 6.24 9.44 9.27
N LEU A 163 7.43 9.78 9.75
CA LEU A 163 8.44 8.75 10.05
C LEU A 163 7.96 7.73 11.10
N ALA A 164 7.15 8.18 12.07
CA ALA A 164 6.55 7.29 13.07
C ALA A 164 5.56 6.30 12.43
N GLU A 165 4.78 6.76 11.45
CA GLU A 165 3.86 5.91 10.69
C GLU A 165 4.60 4.90 9.83
N VAL A 166 5.69 5.31 9.17
CA VAL A 166 6.57 4.39 8.43
C VAL A 166 7.13 3.31 9.36
N ALA A 167 7.64 3.69 10.53
CA ALA A 167 8.18 2.74 11.51
C ALA A 167 7.10 1.75 11.98
N SER A 168 5.90 2.25 12.30
CA SER A 168 4.75 1.42 12.68
C SER A 168 4.33 0.47 11.56
N THR A 169 4.15 1.00 10.34
CA THR A 169 3.75 0.21 9.16
C THR A 169 4.79 -0.85 8.80
N CYS A 170 6.08 -0.51 8.92
CA CYS A 170 7.18 -1.45 8.69
C CYS A 170 7.48 -2.38 9.87
N ALA A 171 6.77 -2.29 10.99
CA ALA A 171 7.01 -3.03 12.22
C ALA A 171 8.50 -2.96 12.65
N CYS A 172 9.08 -1.76 12.67
CA CYS A 172 10.46 -1.53 13.04
C CYS A 172 10.62 -0.29 13.94
N SER A 173 11.82 -0.11 14.53
CA SER A 173 12.10 1.11 15.30
C SER A 173 12.23 2.34 14.41
N LEU A 174 12.01 3.52 14.99
CA LEU A 174 12.19 4.81 14.33
C LEU A 174 13.60 4.97 13.73
N ALA A 175 14.62 4.54 14.49
CA ALA A 175 16.01 4.55 14.06
C ALA A 175 16.24 3.65 12.84
N THR A 176 15.60 2.46 12.84
CA THR A 176 15.66 1.53 11.70
C THR A 176 14.99 2.11 10.47
N ALA A 177 13.80 2.74 10.61
CA ALA A 177 13.12 3.40 9.51
C ALA A 177 13.97 4.53 8.92
N LYS A 178 14.56 5.41 9.76
CA LYS A 178 15.49 6.45 9.32
C LYS A 178 16.66 5.88 8.51
N ARG A 179 17.32 4.86 9.04
CA ARG A 179 18.47 4.23 8.39
C ARG A 179 18.10 3.60 7.05
N ARG A 180 16.95 2.93 6.96
CA ARG A 180 16.45 2.34 5.72
C ARG A 180 16.20 3.40 4.65
N ILE A 181 15.53 4.51 5.01
CA ILE A 181 15.24 5.61 4.10
C ILE A 181 16.54 6.24 3.62
N ALA A 182 17.46 6.58 4.53
CA ALA A 182 18.72 7.20 4.20
C ALA A 182 19.61 6.33 3.27
N ALA A 183 19.56 5.01 3.44
CA ALA A 183 20.29 4.09 2.56
C ALA A 183 19.77 4.13 1.13
N VAL A 184 18.44 4.28 0.95
CA VAL A 184 17.84 4.41 -0.39
C VAL A 184 18.14 5.80 -0.97
N ASP A 185 18.01 6.86 -0.17
CA ASP A 185 18.34 8.23 -0.61
C ASP A 185 19.78 8.30 -1.12
N ALA A 186 20.73 7.70 -0.40
CA ALA A 186 22.14 7.67 -0.80
C ALA A 186 22.35 6.89 -2.12
N GLU A 187 21.63 5.81 -2.35
CA GLU A 187 21.71 5.04 -3.60
C GLU A 187 21.07 5.81 -4.76
N MET A 188 19.93 6.41 -4.54
CA MET A 188 19.25 7.24 -5.54
C MET A 188 20.13 8.41 -5.98
N ASN A 189 20.72 9.13 -5.04
CA ASN A 189 21.60 10.25 -5.32
C ASN A 189 22.83 9.83 -6.16
N ARG A 190 23.39 8.64 -5.93
CA ARG A 190 24.52 8.12 -6.76
C ARG A 190 24.13 7.93 -8.23
N HIS A 191 22.88 7.58 -8.51
CA HIS A 191 22.40 7.34 -9.87
C HIS A 191 21.88 8.59 -10.57
N VAL A 192 21.34 9.57 -9.82
CA VAL A 192 20.81 10.84 -10.33
C VAL A 192 21.89 11.89 -10.49
N SER A 193 22.88 11.99 -9.57
CA SER A 193 23.98 12.96 -9.65
C SER A 193 24.92 12.74 -10.86
N PHE A 194 24.84 11.57 -11.51
CA PHE A 194 25.60 11.33 -12.75
C PHE A 194 25.08 12.13 -13.96
N ARG A 195 23.86 12.69 -13.88
CA ARG A 195 23.26 13.48 -14.97
C ARG A 195 23.55 14.97 -14.90
N GLU A 196 23.81 15.52 -13.72
CA GLU A 196 24.18 16.95 -13.57
C GLU A 196 25.62 17.24 -13.98
N GLY A 197 26.44 16.23 -14.15
CA GLY A 197 27.87 16.36 -14.53
C GLY A 197 28.19 16.19 -16.03
N VAL A 198 27.18 16.00 -16.90
CA VAL A 198 27.33 15.80 -18.35
C VAL A 198 26.45 16.80 -19.11
N ALA A 199 26.54 18.06 -18.75
CA ALA A 199 25.98 19.18 -19.51
C ALA A 199 27.09 20.19 -19.82
#